data_072dd9e8b34a34dcadebdc30f9e9b20f
#
_entry.id   072dd9e8b34a34dcadebdc30f9e9b20f
#
_cell.length_a   1.000
_cell.length_b   1.000
_cell.length_c   1.000
_cell.angle_alpha   90.00
_cell.angle_beta   90.00
_cell.angle_gamma   90.00
#
_symmetry.space_group_name_H-M   'P 1'
#
loop_
_entity.id
_entity.type
_entity.pdbx_description
1 polymer ?
#
loop_
_entity_poly.entity_id
_entity_poly.type
_entity_poly.pdbx_seq_one_letter_code
_entity_poly.pdbx_strand_id
1 'polypeptide(L)'
;MTLSPPPIIIGTSSFAASGGSALTNILEEFSAFSVLKGGAQFECKFFTENIFALEMALRIGAGIDKAAKTFLHHALQTSKDIDYKNNFGPEFLNYTFEYIDSVTENYLGAVHKDYDYVFLDPAERAIFSKAQKLYNYKYGKRSYEAYEPYHWEPSYIPFGKVYYGNFPNDFYDKTQKYIEKIFSPLYVENKRYILVDALYTATSTTSNEIKYYKNSKALIANRDPRDLYVINKEIYGEWYMPTWNVEAWIKYYKNRRQSIKPQKENNKDNILHLQFEELIYNYEESLAKIKEFLNLKDSEHTKKGQIFIPEKSQTNTQVFRKYPQYLKDIEKIEKELPEFCYPYSETQIRHFLPEEIKGEHRETLEDIRKTVCIFQKTGKLPFPNKKGAFLFSKLGNRMENFKYRKTLFSKIKGIIKLLLFFPYYLADFYKQLKFLNEYQAKNKDKVVEFK
;
A
#
# COMPACT_ATOMS: atom_id res chain seq x y z
N MET A 1 17.74 -28.55 -26.00
CA MET A 1 17.35 -27.12 -25.90
C MET A 1 17.89 -26.60 -24.59
N THR A 2 18.91 -25.77 -24.64
CA THR A 2 19.39 -25.05 -23.45
C THR A 2 18.30 -24.06 -23.05
N LEU A 3 17.61 -24.36 -21.94
CA LEU A 3 16.65 -23.45 -21.36
C LEU A 3 17.36 -22.11 -21.12
N SER A 4 16.86 -21.04 -21.71
CA SER A 4 17.35 -19.69 -21.41
C SER A 4 17.23 -19.45 -19.91
N PRO A 5 18.19 -18.76 -19.28
CA PRO A 5 18.08 -18.45 -17.84
C PRO A 5 16.77 -17.66 -17.59
N PRO A 6 16.17 -17.87 -16.41
CA PRO A 6 14.94 -17.14 -16.07
C PRO A 6 15.20 -15.63 -16.13
N PRO A 7 14.23 -14.83 -16.60
CA PRO A 7 14.38 -13.38 -16.67
C PRO A 7 14.61 -12.77 -15.30
N ILE A 8 15.38 -11.69 -15.27
CA ILE A 8 15.69 -10.93 -14.06
C ILE A 8 14.49 -10.05 -13.71
N ILE A 9 14.10 -10.02 -12.45
CA ILE A 9 13.03 -9.14 -11.99
C ILE A 9 13.61 -7.75 -11.71
N ILE A 10 13.06 -6.74 -12.37
CA ILE A 10 13.39 -5.33 -12.18
C ILE A 10 12.21 -4.66 -11.48
N GLY A 11 12.44 -4.22 -10.26
CA GLY A 11 11.44 -3.48 -9.49
C GLY A 11 11.65 -1.97 -9.61
N THR A 12 10.60 -1.25 -9.98
CA THR A 12 10.55 0.20 -9.79
C THR A 12 9.88 0.51 -8.46
N SER A 13 10.27 1.59 -7.81
CA SER A 13 9.66 2.03 -6.56
C SER A 13 9.83 3.52 -6.37
N SER A 14 9.04 4.11 -5.48
CA SER A 14 9.17 5.52 -5.13
C SER A 14 8.75 5.77 -3.70
N PHE A 15 9.35 6.80 -3.11
CA PHE A 15 8.92 7.30 -1.82
C PHE A 15 7.66 8.14 -2.03
N ALA A 16 6.48 7.60 -1.76
CA ALA A 16 5.15 8.22 -1.90
C ALA A 16 5.08 9.27 -3.02
N ALA A 17 4.25 9.13 -4.00
CA ALA A 17 4.03 10.11 -5.07
C ALA A 17 5.31 10.74 -5.74
N SER A 18 6.48 10.11 -5.54
CA SER A 18 7.77 10.61 -6.08
C SER A 18 7.99 10.28 -7.56
N GLY A 19 6.99 9.83 -8.28
CA GLY A 19 7.10 9.57 -9.73
C GLY A 19 7.65 8.18 -10.07
N GLY A 20 7.40 7.15 -9.27
CA GLY A 20 7.77 5.76 -9.59
C GLY A 20 7.25 5.32 -10.95
N SER A 21 6.02 5.68 -11.28
CA SER A 21 5.41 5.41 -12.59
C SER A 21 6.20 6.01 -13.78
N ALA A 22 6.95 7.10 -13.59
CA ALA A 22 7.81 7.62 -14.63
C ALA A 22 8.92 6.62 -15.00
N LEU A 23 9.55 6.00 -14.00
CA LEU A 23 10.54 4.94 -14.21
C LEU A 23 9.93 3.74 -14.91
N THR A 24 8.76 3.31 -14.46
CA THR A 24 8.05 2.18 -15.05
C THR A 24 7.71 2.47 -16.54
N ASN A 25 7.21 3.66 -16.82
CA ASN A 25 6.87 4.09 -18.17
C ASN A 25 8.11 4.16 -19.10
N ILE A 26 9.26 4.66 -18.60
CA ILE A 26 10.52 4.66 -19.35
C ILE A 26 10.95 3.23 -19.68
N LEU A 27 10.90 2.31 -18.71
CA LEU A 27 11.32 0.93 -18.93
C LEU A 27 10.37 0.14 -19.83
N GLU A 28 9.08 0.45 -19.82
CA GLU A 28 8.08 -0.14 -20.73
C GLU A 28 8.33 0.19 -22.21
N GLU A 29 9.10 1.23 -22.48
CA GLU A 29 9.51 1.58 -23.86
C GLU A 29 10.55 0.60 -24.44
N PHE A 30 11.19 -0.24 -23.61
CA PHE A 30 12.21 -1.18 -24.05
C PHE A 30 11.63 -2.56 -24.33
N SER A 31 11.97 -3.11 -25.49
CA SER A 31 11.56 -4.46 -25.88
C SER A 31 12.15 -5.60 -25.02
N ALA A 32 13.15 -5.30 -24.19
CA ALA A 32 13.78 -6.26 -23.28
C ALA A 32 12.89 -6.69 -22.11
N PHE A 33 11.80 -5.96 -21.83
CA PHE A 33 10.93 -6.19 -20.69
C PHE A 33 9.67 -6.97 -21.04
N SER A 34 9.30 -7.89 -20.16
CA SER A 34 7.94 -8.38 -19.99
C SER A 34 7.24 -7.51 -18.93
N VAL A 35 6.03 -7.06 -19.23
CA VAL A 35 5.25 -6.17 -18.37
C VAL A 35 4.00 -6.91 -17.89
N LEU A 36 3.58 -6.68 -16.66
CA LEU A 36 2.37 -7.27 -16.10
C LEU A 36 1.12 -6.84 -16.89
N LYS A 37 0.18 -7.77 -17.05
CA LYS A 37 -1.14 -7.47 -17.63
C LYS A 37 -1.91 -6.56 -16.65
N GLY A 38 -2.58 -5.55 -17.16
CA GLY A 38 -3.25 -4.52 -16.32
C GLY A 38 -2.51 -3.19 -16.28
N GLY A 39 -1.31 -3.15 -16.86
CA GLY A 39 -0.48 -1.96 -17.01
C GLY A 39 0.75 -1.95 -16.12
N ALA A 40 1.67 -1.09 -16.47
CA ALA A 40 2.95 -0.95 -15.81
C ALA A 40 2.85 -0.46 -14.34
N GLN A 41 1.67 -0.03 -13.88
CA GLN A 41 1.45 0.49 -12.52
C GLN A 41 0.76 -0.53 -11.59
N PHE A 42 0.91 -1.82 -11.87
CA PHE A 42 0.35 -2.87 -11.03
C PHE A 42 1.27 -3.14 -9.83
N GLU A 43 0.84 -2.71 -8.66
CA GLU A 43 1.64 -2.81 -7.42
C GLU A 43 1.77 -4.24 -6.90
N CYS A 44 3.00 -4.70 -6.67
CA CYS A 44 3.30 -6.03 -6.14
C CYS A 44 4.02 -6.02 -4.78
N LYS A 45 4.13 -4.88 -4.12
CA LYS A 45 4.87 -4.76 -2.84
C LYS A 45 4.35 -5.68 -1.74
N PHE A 46 3.10 -6.15 -1.83
CA PHE A 46 2.53 -7.02 -0.81
C PHE A 46 3.35 -8.32 -0.62
N PHE A 47 3.94 -8.87 -1.69
CA PHE A 47 4.84 -10.02 -1.58
C PHE A 47 6.05 -9.68 -0.72
N THR A 48 6.73 -8.59 -1.06
CA THR A 48 7.93 -8.12 -0.37
C THR A 48 7.66 -7.79 1.10
N GLU A 49 6.57 -7.06 1.38
CA GLU A 49 6.19 -6.66 2.74
C GLU A 49 5.84 -7.86 3.62
N ASN A 50 5.12 -8.85 3.10
CA ASN A 50 4.77 -10.05 3.87
C ASN A 50 5.96 -10.98 4.09
N ILE A 51 6.84 -11.14 3.09
CA ILE A 51 8.09 -11.90 3.24
C ILE A 51 8.98 -11.23 4.31
N PHE A 52 9.10 -9.90 4.27
CA PHE A 52 9.88 -9.15 5.26
C PHE A 52 9.30 -9.30 6.68
N ALA A 53 7.98 -9.23 6.83
CA ALA A 53 7.32 -9.42 8.13
C ALA A 53 7.56 -10.83 8.67
N LEU A 54 7.49 -11.86 7.82
CA LEU A 54 7.75 -13.24 8.19
C LEU A 54 9.23 -13.46 8.54
N GLU A 55 10.17 -12.90 7.76
CA GLU A 55 11.60 -12.93 8.07
C GLU A 55 11.88 -12.35 9.45
N MET A 56 11.34 -11.16 9.74
CA MET A 56 11.57 -10.51 11.03
C MET A 56 11.00 -11.34 12.18
N ALA A 57 9.80 -11.88 12.04
CA ALA A 57 9.19 -12.74 13.05
C ALA A 57 10.02 -14.00 13.33
N LEU A 58 10.56 -14.64 12.30
CA LEU A 58 11.44 -15.82 12.41
C LEU A 58 12.77 -15.48 13.06
N ARG A 59 13.38 -14.33 12.73
CA ARG A 59 14.66 -13.88 13.32
C ARG A 59 14.56 -13.58 14.80
N ILE A 60 13.44 -13.00 15.25
CA ILE A 60 13.23 -12.69 16.67
C ILE A 60 12.57 -13.84 17.45
N GLY A 61 12.11 -14.89 16.79
CA GLY A 61 11.42 -16.03 17.39
C GLY A 61 10.04 -15.68 17.99
N ALA A 62 9.40 -14.60 17.52
CA ALA A 62 8.13 -14.13 18.07
C ALA A 62 7.18 -13.60 16.97
N GLY A 63 5.87 -13.82 17.15
CA GLY A 63 4.84 -13.35 16.21
C GLY A 63 4.79 -14.11 14.87
N ILE A 64 5.42 -15.28 14.79
CA ILE A 64 5.54 -16.07 13.55
C ILE A 64 4.16 -16.49 13.05
N ASP A 65 3.29 -16.99 13.95
CA ASP A 65 1.93 -17.37 13.60
C ASP A 65 1.15 -16.21 12.98
N LYS A 66 1.25 -15.03 13.59
CA LYS A 66 0.61 -13.82 13.07
C LYS A 66 1.15 -13.42 11.70
N ALA A 67 2.47 -13.42 11.51
CA ALA A 67 3.08 -13.03 10.25
C ALA A 67 2.70 -14.02 9.12
N ALA A 68 2.77 -15.32 9.38
CA ALA A 68 2.37 -16.38 8.44
C ALA A 68 0.89 -16.25 8.04
N LYS A 69 -0.01 -16.11 9.01
CA LYS A 69 -1.46 -15.96 8.76
C LYS A 69 -1.80 -14.66 8.05
N THR A 70 -1.13 -13.56 8.37
CA THR A 70 -1.29 -12.29 7.66
C THR A 70 -0.91 -12.46 6.19
N PHE A 71 0.20 -13.12 5.92
CA PHE A 71 0.64 -13.38 4.55
C PHE A 71 -0.38 -14.25 3.80
N LEU A 72 -0.83 -15.36 4.39
CA LEU A 72 -1.84 -16.23 3.79
C LEU A 72 -3.16 -15.49 3.54
N HIS A 73 -3.58 -14.67 4.48
CA HIS A 73 -4.78 -13.85 4.32
C HIS A 73 -4.66 -12.87 3.16
N HIS A 74 -3.55 -12.14 3.06
CA HIS A 74 -3.29 -11.24 1.95
C HIS A 74 -3.26 -12.00 0.62
N ALA A 75 -2.59 -13.15 0.56
CA ALA A 75 -2.56 -14.00 -0.63
C ALA A 75 -3.97 -14.47 -1.02
N LEU A 76 -4.80 -14.86 -0.05
CA LEU A 76 -6.18 -15.26 -0.26
C LEU A 76 -7.04 -14.10 -0.80
N GLN A 77 -6.93 -12.90 -0.24
CA GLN A 77 -7.66 -11.75 -0.74
C GLN A 77 -7.21 -11.38 -2.16
N THR A 78 -5.92 -11.35 -2.38
CA THR A 78 -5.29 -11.08 -3.68
C THR A 78 -5.69 -12.12 -4.73
N SER A 79 -5.81 -13.41 -4.35
CA SER A 79 -6.26 -14.48 -5.25
C SER A 79 -7.68 -14.28 -5.80
N LYS A 80 -8.49 -13.44 -5.18
CA LYS A 80 -9.84 -13.10 -5.64
C LYS A 80 -9.84 -12.01 -6.71
N ASP A 81 -8.73 -11.28 -6.82
CA ASP A 81 -8.55 -10.21 -7.81
C ASP A 81 -8.22 -10.80 -9.19
N ILE A 82 -8.91 -10.29 -10.22
CA ILE A 82 -8.76 -10.82 -11.59
C ILE A 82 -7.39 -10.50 -12.20
N ASP A 83 -6.83 -9.35 -11.87
CA ASP A 83 -5.55 -8.92 -12.42
C ASP A 83 -4.40 -9.75 -11.85
N TYR A 84 -4.48 -10.09 -10.55
CA TYR A 84 -3.54 -11.05 -9.96
C TYR A 84 -3.64 -12.46 -10.56
N LYS A 85 -4.86 -12.95 -10.78
CA LYS A 85 -5.07 -14.25 -11.46
C LYS A 85 -4.49 -14.26 -12.87
N ASN A 86 -4.66 -13.18 -13.60
CA ASN A 86 -4.18 -13.05 -14.98
C ASN A 86 -2.64 -12.97 -15.06
N ASN A 87 -1.98 -12.47 -14.03
CA ASN A 87 -0.52 -12.33 -13.98
C ASN A 87 0.17 -13.55 -13.36
N PHE A 88 -0.31 -14.04 -12.22
CA PHE A 88 0.39 -15.05 -11.43
C PHE A 88 -0.23 -16.45 -11.54
N GLY A 89 -1.35 -16.57 -12.25
CA GLY A 89 -2.05 -17.85 -12.41
C GLY A 89 -2.84 -18.28 -11.16
N PRO A 90 -3.59 -19.38 -11.24
CA PRO A 90 -4.44 -19.85 -10.15
C PRO A 90 -3.65 -20.45 -8.97
N GLU A 91 -2.44 -20.91 -9.22
CA GLU A 91 -1.64 -21.69 -8.25
C GLU A 91 -0.87 -20.84 -7.25
N PHE A 92 -0.82 -19.50 -7.42
CA PHE A 92 0.03 -18.68 -6.56
C PHE A 92 -0.36 -18.77 -5.08
N LEU A 93 -1.64 -18.98 -4.77
CA LEU A 93 -2.11 -19.18 -3.39
C LEU A 93 -1.54 -20.49 -2.82
N ASN A 94 -1.57 -21.59 -3.58
CA ASN A 94 -0.99 -22.88 -3.18
C ASN A 94 0.52 -22.74 -2.99
N TYR A 95 1.22 -22.06 -3.89
CA TYR A 95 2.66 -21.80 -3.74
C TYR A 95 2.96 -20.97 -2.49
N THR A 96 2.08 -20.06 -2.10
CA THR A 96 2.24 -19.29 -0.86
C THR A 96 2.10 -20.19 0.37
N PHE A 97 1.13 -21.11 0.39
CA PHE A 97 1.01 -22.11 1.46
C PHE A 97 2.26 -23.00 1.53
N GLU A 98 2.71 -23.56 0.41
CA GLU A 98 3.92 -24.37 0.34
C GLU A 98 5.16 -23.62 0.85
N TYR A 99 5.29 -22.34 0.46
CA TYR A 99 6.41 -21.51 0.90
C TYR A 99 6.41 -21.32 2.41
N ILE A 100 5.28 -20.91 3.00
CA ILE A 100 5.17 -20.69 4.43
C ILE A 100 5.44 -22.00 5.19
N ASP A 101 4.87 -23.14 4.75
CA ASP A 101 5.14 -24.46 5.34
C ASP A 101 6.62 -24.85 5.20
N SER A 102 7.32 -24.38 4.18
CA SER A 102 8.75 -24.69 3.97
C SER A 102 9.69 -23.92 4.89
N VAL A 103 9.32 -22.70 5.31
CA VAL A 103 10.17 -21.81 6.13
C VAL A 103 9.75 -21.77 7.60
N THR A 104 8.64 -22.43 7.95
CA THR A 104 8.12 -22.55 9.31
C THR A 104 7.89 -24.00 9.67
N GLU A 105 7.71 -24.25 10.96
CA GLU A 105 7.09 -25.46 11.48
C GLU A 105 5.63 -25.16 11.81
N ASN A 106 4.78 -26.20 11.86
CA ASN A 106 3.38 -26.03 12.22
C ASN A 106 2.80 -27.25 12.93
N TYR A 107 1.75 -27.02 13.70
CA TYR A 107 0.93 -28.07 14.28
C TYR A 107 -0.55 -27.70 14.21
N LEU A 108 -1.42 -28.70 14.33
CA LEU A 108 -2.86 -28.45 14.49
C LEU A 108 -3.17 -28.22 15.97
N GLY A 109 -3.67 -27.05 16.28
CA GLY A 109 -3.93 -26.64 17.65
C GLY A 109 -5.04 -25.62 17.78
N ALA A 110 -5.27 -25.16 19.00
CA ALA A 110 -6.18 -24.06 19.25
C ALA A 110 -5.54 -22.75 18.80
N VAL A 111 -6.29 -21.97 18.06
CA VAL A 111 -5.86 -20.68 17.54
C VAL A 111 -6.58 -19.58 18.31
N HIS A 112 -5.87 -18.52 18.69
CA HIS A 112 -6.48 -17.41 19.41
C HIS A 112 -7.51 -16.72 18.50
N LYS A 113 -8.74 -16.69 18.94
CA LYS A 113 -9.90 -16.15 18.22
C LYS A 113 -9.68 -14.75 17.63
N ASP A 114 -8.99 -13.88 18.38
CA ASP A 114 -8.76 -12.49 17.97
C ASP A 114 -7.77 -12.37 16.80
N TYR A 115 -6.85 -13.33 16.63
CA TYR A 115 -5.94 -13.35 15.49
C TYR A 115 -6.66 -13.68 14.19
N ASP A 116 -7.59 -14.62 14.22
CA ASP A 116 -8.26 -15.10 13.01
C ASP A 116 -9.47 -14.24 12.65
N TYR A 117 -10.17 -13.68 13.66
CA TYR A 117 -11.37 -12.87 13.42
C TYR A 117 -11.08 -11.49 12.82
N VAL A 118 -9.90 -10.94 13.02
CA VAL A 118 -9.51 -9.64 12.43
C VAL A 118 -9.34 -9.75 10.91
N PHE A 119 -8.89 -10.91 10.42
CA PHE A 119 -8.53 -11.12 9.02
C PHE A 119 -9.56 -11.88 8.21
N LEU A 120 -10.50 -12.58 8.86
CA LEU A 120 -11.50 -13.39 8.16
C LEU A 120 -12.63 -12.53 7.56
N ASP A 121 -13.04 -12.86 6.36
CA ASP A 121 -14.27 -12.31 5.80
C ASP A 121 -15.52 -12.85 6.55
N PRO A 122 -16.70 -12.25 6.34
CA PRO A 122 -17.92 -12.69 7.03
C PRO A 122 -18.29 -14.17 6.83
N ALA A 123 -17.98 -14.76 5.67
CA ALA A 123 -18.25 -16.17 5.39
C ALA A 123 -17.29 -17.09 6.16
N GLU A 124 -16.01 -16.75 6.17
CA GLU A 124 -15.00 -17.47 6.95
C GLU A 124 -15.30 -17.41 8.45
N ARG A 125 -15.69 -16.24 8.98
CA ARG A 125 -16.13 -16.09 10.38
C ARG A 125 -17.32 -17.00 10.71
N ALA A 126 -18.29 -17.11 9.79
CA ALA A 126 -19.43 -17.99 9.98
C ALA A 126 -19.04 -19.47 10.05
N ILE A 127 -18.06 -19.91 9.21
CA ILE A 127 -17.54 -21.28 9.23
C ILE A 127 -16.86 -21.58 10.57
N PHE A 128 -15.97 -20.69 11.02
CA PHE A 128 -15.29 -20.86 12.31
C PHE A 128 -16.24 -20.83 13.50
N SER A 129 -17.23 -19.93 13.49
CA SER A 129 -18.28 -19.89 14.52
C SER A 129 -19.08 -21.19 14.58
N LYS A 130 -19.37 -21.80 13.42
CA LYS A 130 -20.04 -23.09 13.34
C LYS A 130 -19.15 -24.23 13.87
N ALA A 131 -17.89 -24.24 13.51
CA ALA A 131 -16.92 -25.22 14.02
C ALA A 131 -16.77 -25.13 15.54
N GLN A 132 -16.71 -23.92 16.10
CA GLN A 132 -16.68 -23.69 17.55
C GLN A 132 -17.92 -24.25 18.25
N LYS A 133 -19.12 -24.03 17.68
CA LYS A 133 -20.37 -24.56 18.23
C LYS A 133 -20.39 -26.09 18.22
N LEU A 134 -19.93 -26.72 17.15
CA LEU A 134 -19.84 -28.19 17.05
C LEU A 134 -18.84 -28.76 18.07
N TYR A 135 -17.70 -28.10 18.24
CA TYR A 135 -16.72 -28.50 19.23
C TYR A 135 -17.30 -28.42 20.65
N ASN A 136 -17.92 -27.30 21.00
CA ASN A 136 -18.55 -27.10 22.31
C ASN A 136 -19.68 -28.10 22.57
N TYR A 137 -20.45 -28.48 21.53
CA TYR A 137 -21.46 -29.50 21.62
C TYR A 137 -20.86 -30.88 21.93
N LYS A 138 -19.77 -31.25 21.25
CA LYS A 138 -19.16 -32.57 21.41
C LYS A 138 -18.35 -32.74 22.71
N TYR A 139 -17.65 -31.70 23.12
CA TYR A 139 -16.67 -31.77 24.21
C TYR A 139 -17.06 -30.97 25.48
N GLY A 140 -18.20 -30.29 25.42
CA GLY A 140 -18.65 -29.38 26.49
C GLY A 140 -17.88 -28.05 26.49
N LYS A 141 -18.47 -27.02 27.10
CA LYS A 141 -17.72 -25.82 27.45
C LYS A 141 -16.71 -26.21 28.55
N ARG A 142 -15.43 -26.17 28.22
CA ARG A 142 -14.39 -26.35 29.23
C ARG A 142 -14.25 -25.02 29.99
N SER A 143 -14.82 -24.96 31.22
CA SER A 143 -14.45 -23.94 32.18
C SER A 143 -13.14 -24.39 32.85
N TYR A 144 -12.13 -23.53 32.88
CA TYR A 144 -10.99 -23.72 33.76
C TYR A 144 -11.43 -23.33 35.16
N GLU A 145 -11.93 -24.28 35.97
CA GLU A 145 -12.37 -24.08 37.34
C GLU A 145 -11.27 -23.46 38.24
N ALA A 146 -10.00 -23.63 37.89
CA ALA A 146 -8.86 -23.06 38.61
C ALA A 146 -8.69 -21.55 38.48
N TYR A 147 -9.41 -20.90 37.58
CA TYR A 147 -9.30 -19.45 37.28
C TYR A 147 -10.61 -18.68 37.49
N GLU A 148 -11.59 -19.22 38.16
CA GLU A 148 -12.67 -18.39 38.71
C GLU A 148 -12.11 -17.47 39.81
N PRO A 149 -12.32 -16.16 39.73
CA PRO A 149 -13.55 -15.46 39.30
C PRO A 149 -13.47 -14.77 37.92
N TYR A 150 -12.47 -15.05 37.12
CA TYR A 150 -12.36 -14.46 35.79
C TYR A 150 -13.17 -15.30 34.83
N HIS A 151 -14.29 -14.78 34.33
CA HIS A 151 -15.08 -15.36 33.24
C HIS A 151 -14.29 -15.34 31.93
N TRP A 152 -13.29 -16.19 31.80
CA TRP A 152 -12.59 -16.42 30.57
C TRP A 152 -13.44 -17.35 29.70
N GLU A 153 -14.25 -16.78 28.82
CA GLU A 153 -14.69 -17.56 27.68
C GLU A 153 -13.45 -17.91 26.86
N PRO A 154 -13.23 -19.19 26.51
CA PRO A 154 -12.08 -19.56 25.72
C PRO A 154 -12.12 -18.81 24.39
N SER A 155 -11.19 -17.89 24.21
CA SER A 155 -11.04 -17.10 22.97
C SER A 155 -10.31 -17.90 21.89
N TYR A 156 -10.45 -19.23 21.91
CA TYR A 156 -9.71 -20.10 20.99
C TYR A 156 -10.65 -20.77 20.00
N ILE A 157 -10.23 -20.81 18.74
CA ILE A 157 -10.81 -21.66 17.72
C ILE A 157 -10.08 -23.00 17.82
N PRO A 158 -10.77 -24.11 18.16
CA PRO A 158 -10.14 -25.41 18.22
C PRO A 158 -9.88 -25.88 16.80
N PHE A 159 -8.75 -26.17 16.38
CA PHE A 159 -8.35 -26.67 15.06
C PHE A 159 -8.04 -25.60 14.01
N GLY A 160 -6.84 -25.11 14.05
CA GLY A 160 -6.20 -24.36 12.99
C GLY A 160 -4.72 -24.71 12.94
N LYS A 161 -4.05 -24.41 11.84
CA LYS A 161 -2.59 -24.43 11.81
C LYS A 161 -2.05 -23.31 12.70
N VAL A 162 -1.12 -23.64 13.57
CA VAL A 162 -0.31 -22.69 14.32
C VAL A 162 1.12 -22.77 13.83
N TYR A 163 1.67 -21.65 13.40
CA TYR A 163 3.01 -21.57 12.83
C TYR A 163 4.03 -21.14 13.89
N TYR A 164 5.18 -21.80 13.91
CA TYR A 164 6.29 -21.51 14.79
C TYR A 164 7.62 -21.84 14.11
N GLY A 165 8.73 -21.65 14.76
CA GLY A 165 10.05 -22.02 14.25
C GLY A 165 11.11 -20.97 14.54
N ASN A 166 12.24 -21.13 13.88
CA ASN A 166 13.36 -20.22 13.92
C ASN A 166 13.74 -19.83 12.49
N PHE A 167 14.52 -18.77 12.34
CA PHE A 167 15.01 -18.36 11.04
C PHE A 167 15.87 -19.46 10.38
N PRO A 168 15.40 -20.08 9.27
CA PRO A 168 16.14 -21.16 8.65
C PRO A 168 17.33 -20.65 7.84
N ASN A 169 18.42 -21.41 7.82
CA ASN A 169 19.65 -21.04 7.09
C ASN A 169 19.42 -20.89 5.58
N ASP A 170 18.46 -21.63 5.03
CA ASP A 170 18.08 -21.62 3.61
C ASP A 170 16.87 -20.73 3.29
N PHE A 171 16.55 -19.77 4.20
CA PHE A 171 15.39 -18.88 4.04
C PHE A 171 15.38 -18.17 2.69
N TYR A 172 16.51 -17.58 2.31
CA TYR A 172 16.58 -16.81 1.04
C TYR A 172 16.47 -17.73 -0.18
N ASP A 173 17.06 -18.91 -0.15
CA ASP A 173 16.96 -19.88 -1.24
C ASP A 173 15.51 -20.37 -1.44
N LYS A 174 14.81 -20.64 -0.35
CA LYS A 174 13.38 -20.99 -0.36
C LYS A 174 12.51 -19.85 -0.85
N THR A 175 12.81 -18.62 -0.40
CA THR A 175 12.12 -17.42 -0.82
C THR A 175 12.30 -17.18 -2.32
N GLN A 176 13.51 -17.26 -2.83
CA GLN A 176 13.79 -17.09 -4.25
C GLN A 176 13.08 -18.15 -5.11
N LYS A 177 13.07 -19.41 -4.68
CA LYS A 177 12.31 -20.47 -5.36
C LYS A 177 10.81 -20.21 -5.37
N TYR A 178 10.26 -19.70 -4.26
CA TYR A 178 8.86 -19.28 -4.20
C TYR A 178 8.56 -18.15 -5.20
N ILE A 179 9.38 -17.11 -5.20
CA ILE A 179 9.27 -15.99 -6.14
C ILE A 179 9.38 -16.47 -7.59
N GLU A 180 10.34 -17.33 -7.92
CA GLU A 180 10.47 -17.92 -9.25
C GLU A 180 9.21 -18.66 -9.68
N LYS A 181 8.57 -19.43 -8.79
CA LYS A 181 7.30 -20.13 -9.07
C LYS A 181 6.17 -19.15 -9.38
N ILE A 182 5.96 -18.13 -8.54
CA ILE A 182 4.84 -17.20 -8.70
C ILE A 182 5.01 -16.25 -9.89
N PHE A 183 6.26 -15.92 -10.26
CA PHE A 183 6.56 -15.07 -11.42
C PHE A 183 6.72 -15.84 -12.73
N SER A 184 6.75 -17.18 -12.70
CA SER A 184 6.94 -18.00 -13.91
C SER A 184 5.89 -17.75 -15.00
N PRO A 185 4.61 -17.43 -14.73
CA PRO A 185 3.65 -17.12 -15.79
C PRO A 185 3.98 -15.83 -16.57
N LEU A 186 4.86 -14.98 -16.05
CA LEU A 186 5.31 -13.74 -16.68
C LEU A 186 6.54 -13.95 -17.57
N TYR A 187 7.10 -15.17 -17.62
CA TYR A 187 8.24 -15.47 -18.46
C TYR A 187 7.81 -15.49 -19.93
N VAL A 188 8.38 -14.59 -20.69
CA VAL A 188 8.14 -14.47 -22.13
C VAL A 188 9.45 -14.73 -22.84
N GLU A 189 9.42 -15.59 -23.86
CA GLU A 189 10.58 -15.87 -24.69
C GLU A 189 11.19 -14.59 -25.28
N ASN A 190 12.51 -14.50 -25.29
CA ASN A 190 13.27 -13.34 -25.75
C ASN A 190 13.15 -12.05 -24.89
N LYS A 191 12.51 -12.12 -23.71
CA LYS A 191 12.55 -11.04 -22.72
C LYS A 191 13.59 -11.34 -21.64
N ARG A 192 14.47 -10.38 -21.38
CA ARG A 192 15.53 -10.54 -20.37
C ARG A 192 15.05 -10.15 -18.97
N TYR A 193 14.03 -9.33 -18.91
CA TYR A 193 13.55 -8.72 -17.66
C TYR A 193 12.04 -8.86 -17.51
N ILE A 194 11.60 -8.97 -16.26
CA ILE A 194 10.22 -8.76 -15.84
C ILE A 194 10.16 -7.43 -15.12
N LEU A 195 9.36 -6.49 -15.60
CA LEU A 195 9.15 -5.18 -14.98
C LEU A 195 8.00 -5.25 -14.00
N VAL A 196 8.26 -4.84 -12.75
CA VAL A 196 7.28 -4.84 -11.66
C VAL A 196 7.26 -3.47 -10.98
N ASP A 197 6.12 -2.81 -10.99
CA ASP A 197 5.93 -1.54 -10.30
C ASP A 197 5.75 -1.73 -8.79
N ALA A 198 6.21 -0.76 -8.02
CA ALA A 198 6.10 -0.72 -6.56
C ALA A 198 6.45 -2.05 -5.87
N LEU A 199 7.52 -2.72 -6.33
CA LEU A 199 7.93 -4.01 -5.78
C LEU A 199 8.60 -3.86 -4.41
N TYR A 200 9.34 -2.79 -4.18
CA TYR A 200 10.10 -2.52 -2.96
C TYR A 200 9.53 -1.33 -2.20
N THR A 201 9.82 -1.27 -0.91
CA THR A 201 9.29 -0.20 -0.04
C THR A 201 9.94 1.18 -0.25
N ALA A 202 10.98 1.29 -1.07
CA ALA A 202 11.74 2.52 -1.34
C ALA A 202 12.27 3.22 -0.05
N THR A 203 12.60 2.42 0.97
CA THR A 203 13.12 2.87 2.28
C THR A 203 14.41 2.14 2.63
N SER A 204 14.84 2.22 3.89
CA SER A 204 16.02 1.51 4.41
C SER A 204 15.99 -0.01 4.23
N THR A 205 14.81 -0.58 4.05
CA THR A 205 14.62 -2.03 3.94
C THR A 205 14.88 -2.57 2.54
N THR A 206 14.91 -1.72 1.49
CA THR A 206 15.12 -2.15 0.10
C THR A 206 16.36 -3.02 -0.08
N SER A 207 17.47 -2.73 0.63
CA SER A 207 18.69 -3.54 0.58
C SER A 207 18.50 -4.96 1.12
N ASN A 208 17.56 -5.17 2.02
CA ASN A 208 17.21 -6.50 2.51
C ASN A 208 16.19 -7.16 1.61
N GLU A 209 15.20 -6.41 1.17
CA GLU A 209 14.10 -6.87 0.32
C GLU A 209 14.60 -7.43 -1.02
N ILE A 210 15.63 -6.81 -1.61
CA ILE A 210 16.20 -7.24 -2.89
C ILE A 210 16.77 -8.67 -2.83
N LYS A 211 17.15 -9.17 -1.65
CA LYS A 211 17.65 -10.53 -1.44
C LYS A 211 16.59 -11.62 -1.64
N TYR A 212 15.31 -11.24 -1.59
CA TYR A 212 14.21 -12.17 -1.85
C TYR A 212 14.11 -12.59 -3.32
N TYR A 213 14.71 -11.80 -4.20
CA TYR A 213 14.64 -11.95 -5.65
C TYR A 213 16.03 -12.29 -6.21
N LYS A 214 16.12 -13.33 -6.99
CA LYS A 214 17.39 -13.76 -7.58
C LYS A 214 17.86 -12.77 -8.63
N ASN A 215 19.07 -12.23 -8.47
CA ASN A 215 19.69 -11.27 -9.38
C ASN A 215 18.83 -10.03 -9.69
N SER A 216 17.90 -9.65 -8.82
CA SER A 216 17.01 -8.53 -9.03
C SER A 216 17.73 -7.18 -8.89
N LYS A 217 17.17 -6.16 -9.56
CA LYS A 217 17.60 -4.77 -9.44
C LYS A 217 16.41 -3.85 -9.13
N ALA A 218 16.68 -2.78 -8.39
CA ALA A 218 15.70 -1.79 -8.00
C ALA A 218 16.05 -0.41 -8.60
N LEU A 219 15.04 0.25 -9.19
CA LEU A 219 15.11 1.66 -9.56
C LEU A 219 14.17 2.44 -8.64
N ILE A 220 14.71 3.44 -7.95
CA ILE A 220 13.96 4.19 -6.94
C ILE A 220 13.88 5.66 -7.35
N ALA A 221 12.66 6.14 -7.59
CA ALA A 221 12.39 7.54 -7.84
C ALA A 221 12.36 8.34 -6.53
N ASN A 222 13.10 9.44 -6.54
CA ASN A 222 13.05 10.47 -5.51
C ASN A 222 12.47 11.75 -6.13
N ARG A 223 11.96 12.65 -5.31
CA ARG A 223 11.37 13.90 -5.78
C ARG A 223 11.59 15.01 -4.77
N ASP A 224 11.56 16.25 -5.25
CA ASP A 224 11.62 17.44 -4.45
C ASP A 224 10.62 17.43 -3.29
N PRO A 225 11.06 17.60 -2.03
CA PRO A 225 10.18 17.57 -0.86
C PRO A 225 9.14 18.70 -0.85
N ARG A 226 9.38 19.82 -1.53
CA ARG A 226 8.43 20.93 -1.67
C ARG A 226 7.22 20.49 -2.50
N ASP A 227 7.48 19.81 -3.63
CA ASP A 227 6.41 19.24 -4.46
C ASP A 227 5.67 18.14 -3.72
N LEU A 228 6.39 17.22 -3.06
CA LEU A 228 5.76 16.15 -2.28
C LEU A 228 4.86 16.69 -1.16
N TYR A 229 5.28 17.75 -0.47
CA TYR A 229 4.47 18.40 0.55
C TYR A 229 3.13 18.86 0.00
N VAL A 230 3.18 19.64 -1.06
CA VAL A 230 1.97 20.25 -1.66
C VAL A 230 1.09 19.20 -2.33
N ILE A 231 1.68 18.26 -3.06
CA ILE A 231 0.93 17.19 -3.73
C ILE A 231 0.19 16.30 -2.72
N ASN A 232 0.87 15.88 -1.64
CA ASN A 232 0.20 15.10 -0.61
C ASN A 232 -0.86 15.91 0.13
N LYS A 233 -0.63 17.20 0.28
CA LYS A 233 -1.55 18.11 0.95
C LYS A 233 -2.79 18.41 0.12
N GLU A 234 -2.66 18.72 -1.16
CA GLU A 234 -3.74 19.23 -2.02
C GLU A 234 -4.37 18.18 -2.93
N ILE A 235 -3.55 17.25 -3.44
CA ILE A 235 -4.01 16.28 -4.44
C ILE A 235 -4.40 14.96 -3.78
N TYR A 236 -3.57 14.46 -2.85
CA TYR A 236 -3.82 13.20 -2.17
C TYR A 236 -4.53 13.33 -0.81
N GLY A 237 -4.93 14.55 -0.42
CA GLY A 237 -5.74 14.76 0.77
C GLY A 237 -5.06 14.35 2.07
N GLU A 238 -3.74 14.48 2.17
CA GLU A 238 -2.95 14.15 3.37
C GLU A 238 -3.01 12.66 3.79
N TRP A 239 -3.35 11.75 2.88
CA TRP A 239 -3.57 10.33 3.19
C TRP A 239 -2.27 9.56 3.43
N TYR A 240 -1.21 9.94 2.73
CA TYR A 240 0.04 9.19 2.76
C TYR A 240 1.06 9.74 3.74
N MET A 241 1.00 11.05 4.06
CA MET A 241 2.03 11.75 4.79
C MET A 241 1.46 12.82 5.72
N PRO A 242 2.18 13.16 6.80
CA PRO A 242 1.72 14.13 7.80
C PRO A 242 1.87 15.59 7.32
N THR A 243 1.24 15.94 6.19
CA THR A 243 1.34 17.27 5.58
C THR A 243 0.39 18.31 6.18
N TRP A 244 -0.40 17.95 7.19
CA TRP A 244 -1.23 18.89 7.96
C TRP A 244 -0.40 19.90 8.76
N ASN A 245 0.85 19.57 9.06
CA ASN A 245 1.79 20.39 9.78
C ASN A 245 3.18 20.26 9.17
N VAL A 246 3.82 21.39 8.83
CA VAL A 246 5.10 21.40 8.14
C VAL A 246 6.25 20.83 8.99
N GLU A 247 6.21 21.05 10.31
CA GLU A 247 7.20 20.46 11.22
C GLU A 247 7.10 18.95 11.29
N ALA A 248 5.87 18.43 11.36
CA ALA A 248 5.63 16.99 11.33
C ALA A 248 6.09 16.38 10.01
N TRP A 249 5.83 17.05 8.89
CA TRP A 249 6.31 16.67 7.57
C TRP A 249 7.84 16.61 7.49
N ILE A 250 8.53 17.68 7.90
CA ILE A 250 9.99 17.75 7.88
C ILE A 250 10.60 16.63 8.72
N LYS A 251 10.10 16.43 9.94
CA LYS A 251 10.54 15.35 10.82
C LYS A 251 10.32 13.96 10.20
N TYR A 252 9.14 13.74 9.64
CA TYR A 252 8.80 12.49 8.97
C TYR A 252 9.73 12.24 7.78
N TYR A 253 9.94 13.26 6.93
CA TYR A 253 10.79 13.17 5.76
C TYR A 253 12.25 12.87 6.16
N LYS A 254 12.82 13.62 7.11
CA LYS A 254 14.17 13.36 7.64
C LYS A 254 14.31 11.92 8.11
N ASN A 255 13.41 11.44 8.93
CA ASN A 255 13.45 10.07 9.47
C ASN A 255 13.42 9.00 8.36
N ARG A 256 12.61 9.21 7.33
CA ARG A 256 12.50 8.28 6.20
C ARG A 256 13.72 8.33 5.28
N ARG A 257 14.36 9.49 5.15
CA ARG A 257 15.49 9.68 4.22
C ARG A 257 16.86 9.41 4.84
N GLN A 258 17.04 9.61 6.13
CA GLN A 258 18.32 9.34 6.82
C GLN A 258 18.78 7.89 6.63
N SER A 259 17.85 6.96 6.59
CA SER A 259 18.15 5.53 6.42
C SER A 259 18.55 5.13 5.00
N ILE A 260 18.46 6.04 4.01
CA ILE A 260 18.76 5.75 2.59
C ILE A 260 20.25 5.99 2.27
N LYS A 261 20.94 6.88 3.01
CA LYS A 261 22.37 7.16 2.77
C LYS A 261 23.25 5.90 2.75
N PRO A 262 23.18 5.00 3.75
CA PRO A 262 23.98 3.78 3.74
C PRO A 262 23.67 2.84 2.56
N GLN A 263 22.44 2.86 2.05
CA GLN A 263 22.05 2.02 0.92
C GLN A 263 22.68 2.44 -0.40
N LYS A 264 22.80 3.77 -0.61
CA LYS A 264 23.46 4.31 -1.79
C LYS A 264 24.93 3.90 -1.87
N GLU A 265 25.57 3.69 -0.74
CA GLU A 265 26.98 3.33 -0.66
C GLU A 265 27.21 1.82 -0.80
N ASN A 266 26.35 1.01 -0.19
CA ASN A 266 26.56 -0.44 -0.04
C ASN A 266 25.90 -1.31 -1.13
N ASN A 267 25.02 -0.76 -1.97
CA ASN A 267 24.23 -1.53 -2.95
C ASN A 267 24.16 -0.88 -4.34
N LYS A 268 25.22 -0.18 -4.75
CA LYS A 268 25.29 0.55 -6.04
C LYS A 268 24.98 -0.34 -7.26
N ASP A 269 25.36 -1.62 -7.19
CA ASP A 269 25.21 -2.55 -8.29
C ASP A 269 23.77 -3.04 -8.47
N ASN A 270 22.95 -2.94 -7.41
CA ASN A 270 21.62 -3.49 -7.40
C ASN A 270 20.50 -2.44 -7.16
N ILE A 271 20.85 -1.22 -6.71
CA ILE A 271 19.87 -0.18 -6.42
C ILE A 271 20.29 1.13 -7.07
N LEU A 272 19.52 1.62 -8.04
CA LEU A 272 19.71 2.90 -8.68
C LEU A 272 18.69 3.92 -8.16
N HIS A 273 19.17 5.00 -7.56
CA HIS A 273 18.34 6.13 -7.14
C HIS A 273 18.36 7.21 -8.22
N LEU A 274 17.20 7.64 -8.66
CA LEU A 274 17.00 8.69 -9.67
C LEU A 274 16.11 9.80 -9.10
N GLN A 275 16.40 11.02 -9.48
CA GLN A 275 15.58 12.17 -9.14
C GLN A 275 14.52 12.37 -10.24
N PHE A 276 13.25 12.54 -9.86
CA PHE A 276 12.15 12.70 -10.82
C PHE A 276 12.37 13.89 -11.75
N GLU A 277 12.89 14.99 -11.21
CA GLU A 277 13.20 16.19 -11.95
C GLU A 277 14.30 15.94 -12.99
N GLU A 278 15.29 15.07 -12.69
CA GLU A 278 16.33 14.69 -13.65
C GLU A 278 15.78 13.87 -14.82
N LEU A 279 14.75 13.04 -14.58
CA LEU A 279 14.07 12.31 -15.64
C LEU A 279 13.35 13.24 -16.63
N ILE A 280 13.15 14.50 -16.25
CA ILE A 280 12.43 15.49 -17.05
C ILE A 280 13.39 16.50 -17.68
N TYR A 281 14.23 17.11 -16.87
CA TYR A 281 15.09 18.21 -17.32
C TYR A 281 16.42 17.72 -17.91
N ASN A 282 16.90 16.53 -17.51
CA ASN A 282 18.14 15.91 -17.98
C ASN A 282 17.85 14.46 -18.43
N TYR A 283 16.82 14.31 -19.29
CA TYR A 283 16.28 13.00 -19.69
C TYR A 283 17.32 12.08 -20.30
N GLU A 284 18.08 12.55 -21.30
CA GLU A 284 19.04 11.71 -22.02
C GLU A 284 20.19 11.22 -21.09
N GLU A 285 20.63 12.05 -20.16
CA GLU A 285 21.62 11.65 -19.16
C GLU A 285 21.06 10.62 -18.18
N SER A 286 19.82 10.84 -17.70
CA SER A 286 19.13 9.91 -16.83
C SER A 286 18.87 8.58 -17.52
N LEU A 287 18.49 8.62 -18.79
CA LEU A 287 18.29 7.44 -19.63
C LEU A 287 19.60 6.67 -19.85
N ALA A 288 20.73 7.36 -20.04
CA ALA A 288 22.04 6.72 -20.15
C ALA A 288 22.41 5.96 -18.86
N LYS A 289 22.19 6.57 -17.69
CA LYS A 289 22.39 5.91 -16.37
C LYS A 289 21.52 4.65 -16.24
N ILE A 290 20.26 4.71 -16.67
CA ILE A 290 19.34 3.55 -16.63
C ILE A 290 19.83 2.44 -17.56
N LYS A 291 20.24 2.79 -18.79
CA LYS A 291 20.76 1.82 -19.76
C LYS A 291 22.03 1.12 -19.25
N GLU A 292 22.96 1.88 -18.73
CA GLU A 292 24.20 1.34 -18.13
C GLU A 292 23.87 0.39 -16.96
N PHE A 293 23.05 0.84 -16.03
CA PHE A 293 22.68 0.06 -14.85
C PHE A 293 21.99 -1.27 -15.19
N LEU A 294 21.13 -1.30 -16.22
CA LEU A 294 20.39 -2.47 -16.65
C LEU A 294 21.01 -3.16 -17.87
N ASN A 295 22.16 -2.69 -18.39
CA ASN A 295 22.77 -3.20 -19.61
C ASN A 295 21.78 -3.26 -20.78
N LEU A 296 21.04 -2.16 -21.01
CA LEU A 296 20.08 -2.02 -22.10
C LEU A 296 20.76 -1.46 -23.36
N LYS A 297 20.40 -2.01 -24.50
CA LYS A 297 20.92 -1.58 -25.80
C LYS A 297 20.00 -0.52 -26.43
N ASP A 298 20.55 0.40 -27.23
CA ASP A 298 19.75 1.39 -27.95
C ASP A 298 18.74 0.74 -28.91
N SER A 299 19.11 -0.38 -29.52
CA SER A 299 18.22 -1.16 -30.40
C SER A 299 17.01 -1.75 -29.68
N GLU A 300 17.04 -1.83 -28.35
CA GLU A 300 15.92 -2.32 -27.54
C GLU A 300 14.92 -1.21 -27.15
N HIS A 301 15.29 0.07 -27.34
CA HIS A 301 14.40 1.22 -27.06
C HIS A 301 13.42 1.42 -28.22
N THR A 302 12.52 0.48 -28.41
CA THR A 302 11.66 0.39 -29.59
C THR A 302 10.46 1.33 -29.57
N LYS A 303 10.11 1.89 -28.42
CA LYS A 303 8.97 2.79 -28.23
C LYS A 303 9.39 4.14 -27.64
N LYS A 304 10.60 4.62 -27.94
CA LYS A 304 11.14 5.88 -27.39
C LYS A 304 10.16 7.03 -27.55
N GLY A 305 9.81 7.71 -26.45
CA GLY A 305 8.93 8.86 -26.42
C GLY A 305 7.44 8.56 -26.68
N GLN A 306 7.03 7.29 -26.67
CA GLN A 306 5.63 6.92 -26.87
C GLN A 306 4.87 6.75 -25.54
N ILE A 307 5.55 6.34 -24.47
CA ILE A 307 4.94 6.08 -23.17
C ILE A 307 5.36 7.15 -22.16
N PHE A 308 6.66 7.44 -22.07
CA PHE A 308 7.16 8.53 -21.23
C PHE A 308 7.55 9.73 -22.10
N ILE A 309 6.91 10.88 -21.83
CA ILE A 309 7.14 12.15 -22.54
C ILE A 309 7.55 13.18 -21.49
N PRO A 310 8.85 13.54 -21.41
CA PRO A 310 9.37 14.48 -20.41
C PRO A 310 8.60 15.82 -20.39
N GLU A 311 8.29 16.39 -21.56
CA GLU A 311 7.60 17.67 -21.69
C GLU A 311 6.20 17.64 -21.06
N LYS A 312 5.47 16.54 -21.21
CA LYS A 312 4.16 16.33 -20.53
C LYS A 312 4.33 16.21 -19.02
N SER A 313 5.36 15.47 -18.59
CA SER A 313 5.63 15.23 -17.18
C SER A 313 6.17 16.46 -16.46
N GLN A 314 6.69 17.46 -17.19
CA GLN A 314 7.11 18.74 -16.64
C GLN A 314 5.99 19.45 -15.86
N THR A 315 4.73 19.23 -16.24
CA THR A 315 3.58 19.77 -15.50
C THR A 315 3.50 19.32 -14.05
N ASN A 316 4.16 18.23 -13.73
CA ASN A 316 4.23 17.65 -12.38
C ASN A 316 5.43 18.16 -11.56
N THR A 317 6.30 19.03 -12.11
CA THR A 317 7.40 19.65 -11.36
C THR A 317 7.02 21.05 -10.90
N GLN A 318 7.64 21.52 -9.81
CA GLN A 318 7.42 22.85 -9.24
C GLN A 318 5.95 23.15 -8.92
N VAL A 319 5.19 22.10 -8.62
CA VAL A 319 3.76 22.18 -8.29
C VAL A 319 3.54 23.10 -7.07
N PHE A 320 4.51 23.13 -6.14
CA PHE A 320 4.47 24.02 -4.97
C PHE A 320 4.31 25.50 -5.34
N ARG A 321 4.77 25.94 -6.50
CA ARG A 321 4.64 27.33 -6.96
C ARG A 321 3.21 27.70 -7.36
N LYS A 322 2.34 26.70 -7.58
CA LYS A 322 0.90 26.92 -7.84
C LYS A 322 0.11 27.26 -6.58
N TYR A 323 0.72 27.15 -5.39
CA TYR A 323 0.04 27.26 -4.10
C TYR A 323 0.73 28.29 -3.21
N PRO A 324 0.62 29.60 -3.53
CA PRO A 324 1.31 30.68 -2.81
C PRO A 324 0.92 30.77 -1.31
N GLN A 325 -0.22 30.25 -0.91
CA GLN A 325 -0.65 30.15 0.49
C GLN A 325 0.28 29.32 1.36
N TYR A 326 1.13 28.46 0.77
CA TYR A 326 2.11 27.63 1.49
C TYR A 326 3.54 28.16 1.43
N LEU A 327 3.74 29.40 0.96
CA LEU A 327 5.08 29.95 0.79
C LEU A 327 5.94 29.82 2.06
N LYS A 328 5.39 30.16 3.23
CA LYS A 328 6.08 30.03 4.52
C LYS A 328 6.47 28.59 4.87
N ASP A 329 5.60 27.63 4.54
CA ASP A 329 5.90 26.22 4.74
C ASP A 329 7.00 25.75 3.78
N ILE A 330 6.98 26.22 2.54
CA ILE A 330 7.99 25.92 1.51
C ILE A 330 9.35 26.49 1.90
N GLU A 331 9.42 27.75 2.33
CA GLU A 331 10.66 28.38 2.82
C GLU A 331 11.24 27.59 4.00
N LYS A 332 10.38 27.10 4.89
CA LYS A 332 10.82 26.25 6.00
C LYS A 332 11.35 24.91 5.53
N ILE A 333 10.72 24.27 4.54
CA ILE A 333 11.19 23.03 3.94
C ILE A 333 12.56 23.24 3.28
N GLU A 334 12.73 24.32 2.52
CA GLU A 334 14.01 24.68 1.88
C GLU A 334 15.14 24.86 2.91
N LYS A 335 14.86 25.53 4.01
CA LYS A 335 15.81 25.75 5.10
C LYS A 335 16.18 24.45 5.80
N GLU A 336 15.23 23.56 6.04
CA GLU A 336 15.41 22.37 6.88
C GLU A 336 15.82 21.12 6.09
N LEU A 337 15.58 21.10 4.77
CA LEU A 337 15.83 19.97 3.86
C LEU A 337 16.58 20.40 2.59
N PRO A 338 17.59 21.31 2.66
CA PRO A 338 18.23 21.87 1.47
C PRO A 338 18.86 20.79 0.58
N GLU A 339 19.40 19.72 1.17
CA GLU A 339 20.06 18.63 0.46
C GLU A 339 19.11 17.75 -0.36
N PHE A 340 17.81 17.88 -0.14
CA PHE A 340 16.78 17.12 -0.86
C PHE A 340 15.99 17.96 -1.84
N CYS A 341 16.07 19.30 -1.73
CA CYS A 341 15.43 20.22 -2.67
C CYS A 341 16.16 20.21 -4.01
N TYR A 342 15.41 20.10 -5.11
CA TYR A 342 16.02 20.14 -6.43
C TYR A 342 16.49 21.56 -6.78
N PRO A 343 17.77 21.73 -7.21
CA PRO A 343 18.33 23.04 -7.54
C PRO A 343 17.95 23.46 -8.95
N TYR A 344 16.72 23.92 -9.15
CA TYR A 344 16.28 24.40 -10.46
C TYR A 344 17.15 25.55 -10.98
N SER A 345 17.64 25.43 -12.22
CA SER A 345 18.31 26.55 -12.91
C SER A 345 17.28 27.63 -13.28
N GLU A 346 17.76 28.84 -13.58
CA GLU A 346 16.88 29.94 -13.99
C GLU A 346 16.00 29.58 -15.20
N THR A 347 16.55 28.85 -16.17
CA THR A 347 15.82 28.39 -17.36
C THR A 347 14.78 27.30 -17.08
N GLN A 348 14.90 26.61 -15.96
CA GLN A 348 13.97 25.57 -15.51
C GLN A 348 12.85 26.12 -14.63
N ILE A 349 12.98 27.37 -14.14
CA ILE A 349 11.95 27.99 -13.29
C ILE A 349 10.67 28.16 -14.09
N ARG A 350 9.59 27.57 -13.60
CA ARG A 350 8.26 27.70 -14.20
C ARG A 350 7.54 28.93 -13.69
N HIS A 351 7.00 29.70 -14.61
CA HIS A 351 6.08 30.80 -14.34
C HIS A 351 4.66 30.31 -14.63
N PHE A 352 3.78 30.41 -13.63
CA PHE A 352 2.40 30.00 -13.75
C PHE A 352 1.51 31.18 -14.02
N LEU A 353 0.53 31.00 -14.93
CA LEU A 353 -0.48 32.00 -15.20
C LEU A 353 -1.44 32.13 -14.00
N PRO A 354 -2.10 33.27 -13.80
CA PRO A 354 -3.02 33.49 -12.69
C PRO A 354 -4.09 32.41 -12.55
N GLU A 355 -4.61 31.89 -13.66
CA GLU A 355 -5.60 30.81 -13.71
C GLU A 355 -5.05 29.44 -13.29
N GLU A 356 -3.75 29.24 -13.30
CA GLU A 356 -3.09 28.02 -12.83
C GLU A 356 -2.83 28.06 -11.32
N ILE A 357 -2.89 29.24 -10.70
CA ILE A 357 -2.73 29.42 -9.27
C ILE A 357 -3.96 28.85 -8.56
N LYS A 358 -3.73 28.02 -7.56
CA LYS A 358 -4.77 27.32 -6.84
C LYS A 358 -5.01 27.96 -5.48
N GLY A 359 -6.28 28.20 -5.17
CA GLY A 359 -6.72 28.60 -3.83
C GLY A 359 -6.82 27.41 -2.87
N GLU A 360 -7.15 27.69 -1.61
CA GLU A 360 -7.39 26.63 -0.61
C GLU A 360 -8.64 25.81 -0.92
N HIS A 361 -8.54 24.48 -0.79
CA HIS A 361 -9.64 23.52 -0.98
C HIS A 361 -9.97 22.71 0.29
N ARG A 362 -9.96 23.32 1.50
CA ARG A 362 -9.63 22.54 2.69
C ARG A 362 -10.65 22.31 3.77
N GLU A 363 -11.77 22.93 3.81
CA GLU A 363 -12.73 22.73 4.91
C GLU A 363 -13.13 21.26 5.07
N THR A 364 -13.29 20.53 3.95
CA THR A 364 -13.77 19.15 3.96
C THR A 364 -12.75 18.15 4.50
N LEU A 365 -11.46 18.33 4.21
CA LEU A 365 -10.42 17.38 4.64
C LEU A 365 -10.08 17.51 6.13
N GLU A 366 -10.08 18.72 6.63
CA GLU A 366 -9.85 18.96 8.05
C GLU A 366 -10.99 18.40 8.91
N ASP A 367 -12.23 18.52 8.45
CA ASP A 367 -13.39 17.93 9.11
C ASP A 367 -13.34 16.40 9.10
N ILE A 368 -12.90 15.78 8.00
CA ILE A 368 -12.71 14.32 7.92
C ILE A 368 -11.63 13.88 8.91
N ARG A 369 -10.49 14.55 8.96
CA ARG A 369 -9.41 14.24 9.89
C ARG A 369 -9.86 14.34 11.35
N LYS A 370 -10.55 15.40 11.71
CA LYS A 370 -11.11 15.58 13.05
C LYS A 370 -12.08 14.45 13.38
N THR A 371 -12.93 14.09 12.42
CA THR A 371 -13.87 12.96 12.54
C THR A 371 -13.14 11.64 12.79
N VAL A 372 -12.07 11.36 12.06
CA VAL A 372 -11.24 10.15 12.26
C VAL A 372 -10.57 10.15 13.63
N CYS A 373 -9.99 11.27 14.05
CA CYS A 373 -9.39 11.40 15.39
C CYS A 373 -10.39 11.14 16.52
N ILE A 374 -11.61 11.63 16.38
CA ILE A 374 -12.67 11.40 17.36
C ILE A 374 -13.09 9.92 17.33
N PHE A 375 -13.21 9.32 16.16
CA PHE A 375 -13.48 7.89 16.01
C PHE A 375 -12.42 7.03 16.69
N GLN A 376 -11.14 7.31 16.46
CA GLN A 376 -10.03 6.59 17.10
C GLN A 376 -10.07 6.68 18.64
N LYS A 377 -10.49 7.83 19.19
CA LYS A 377 -10.58 8.03 20.64
C LYS A 377 -11.84 7.42 21.26
N THR A 378 -12.93 7.35 20.54
CA THR A 378 -14.27 7.04 21.10
C THR A 378 -14.88 5.77 20.53
N GLY A 379 -14.29 5.21 19.45
CA GLY A 379 -14.88 4.12 18.66
C GLY A 379 -16.17 4.50 17.93
N LYS A 380 -16.52 5.80 17.92
CA LYS A 380 -17.75 6.31 17.32
C LYS A 380 -17.44 7.43 16.33
N LEU A 381 -18.13 7.44 15.20
CA LEU A 381 -17.96 8.48 14.17
C LEU A 381 -18.79 9.73 14.56
N PRO A 382 -18.19 10.84 14.96
CA PRO A 382 -18.86 12.11 15.03
C PRO A 382 -18.93 12.70 13.61
N PHE A 383 -20.09 13.20 13.24
CA PHE A 383 -20.27 13.84 11.96
C PHE A 383 -20.51 15.33 12.19
N PRO A 384 -19.82 16.20 11.48
CA PRO A 384 -19.97 17.64 11.66
C PRO A 384 -21.38 18.13 11.28
N ASN A 385 -22.11 17.36 10.45
CA ASN A 385 -23.47 17.70 10.05
C ASN A 385 -24.31 16.47 9.66
N LYS A 386 -25.63 16.68 9.46
CA LYS A 386 -26.57 15.62 9.05
C LYS A 386 -26.19 14.95 7.74
N LYS A 387 -25.58 15.67 6.78
CA LYS A 387 -25.12 15.14 5.51
C LYS A 387 -23.96 14.16 5.72
N GLY A 388 -23.00 14.51 6.58
CA GLY A 388 -21.90 13.61 6.95
C GLY A 388 -22.44 12.36 7.66
N ALA A 389 -23.37 12.51 8.63
CA ALA A 389 -24.01 11.36 9.27
C ALA A 389 -24.69 10.43 8.29
N PHE A 390 -25.36 10.97 7.26
CA PHE A 390 -25.97 10.16 6.21
C PHE A 390 -24.94 9.46 5.36
N LEU A 391 -23.90 10.15 4.87
CA LEU A 391 -22.87 9.57 4.03
C LEU A 391 -22.12 8.41 4.70
N PHE A 392 -21.86 8.52 5.99
CA PHE A 392 -21.19 7.47 6.77
C PHE A 392 -22.12 6.40 7.31
N SER A 393 -23.46 6.62 7.26
CA SER A 393 -24.41 5.58 7.61
C SER A 393 -24.40 4.42 6.60
N LYS A 394 -24.88 3.25 7.02
CA LYS A 394 -25.03 2.11 6.11
C LYS A 394 -25.96 2.43 4.93
N LEU A 395 -26.93 3.31 5.13
CA LEU A 395 -27.81 3.80 4.07
C LEU A 395 -27.04 4.64 3.05
N GLY A 396 -26.30 5.66 3.51
CA GLY A 396 -25.50 6.51 2.65
C GLY A 396 -24.47 5.75 1.85
N ASN A 397 -23.72 4.85 2.49
CA ASN A 397 -22.77 3.95 1.83
C ASN A 397 -23.42 3.06 0.75
N ARG A 398 -24.63 2.56 0.98
CA ARG A 398 -25.34 1.77 -0.01
C ARG A 398 -25.80 2.59 -1.20
N MET A 399 -26.25 3.82 -0.96
CA MET A 399 -26.65 4.74 -2.03
C MET A 399 -25.46 5.22 -2.86
N GLU A 400 -24.33 5.56 -2.23
CA GLU A 400 -23.11 5.91 -2.95
C GLU A 400 -22.61 4.72 -3.80
N ASN A 401 -22.48 3.54 -3.22
CA ASN A 401 -22.08 2.33 -3.95
C ASN A 401 -23.02 1.98 -5.11
N PHE A 402 -24.29 2.39 -5.05
CA PHE A 402 -25.23 2.18 -6.14
C PHE A 402 -24.86 2.99 -7.39
N LYS A 403 -24.34 4.22 -7.24
CA LYS A 403 -23.93 5.08 -8.35
C LYS A 403 -22.85 4.43 -9.22
N TYR A 404 -21.97 3.63 -8.62
CA TYR A 404 -20.83 2.99 -9.30
C TYR A 404 -21.16 1.64 -9.95
N ARG A 405 -22.42 1.17 -9.88
CA ARG A 405 -22.81 -0.10 -10.49
C ARG A 405 -22.97 0.03 -12.00
N LYS A 406 -22.13 -0.71 -12.75
CA LYS A 406 -22.05 -0.59 -14.21
C LYS A 406 -23.14 -1.36 -14.95
N THR A 407 -23.60 -2.51 -14.45
CA THR A 407 -24.57 -3.38 -15.15
C THR A 407 -25.99 -3.20 -14.65
N LEU A 408 -26.98 -3.35 -15.54
CA LEU A 408 -28.40 -3.30 -15.19
C LEU A 408 -28.75 -4.32 -14.10
N PHE A 409 -28.26 -5.55 -14.22
CA PHE A 409 -28.46 -6.61 -13.22
C PHE A 409 -27.91 -6.22 -11.85
N SER A 410 -26.71 -5.63 -11.79
CA SER A 410 -26.12 -5.17 -10.54
C SER A 410 -26.90 -4.00 -9.90
N LYS A 411 -27.51 -3.13 -10.73
CA LYS A 411 -28.39 -2.05 -10.28
C LYS A 411 -29.67 -2.61 -9.67
N ILE A 412 -30.36 -3.54 -10.37
CA ILE A 412 -31.58 -4.20 -9.87
C ILE A 412 -31.33 -4.92 -8.55
N LYS A 413 -30.26 -5.73 -8.47
CA LYS A 413 -29.85 -6.39 -7.22
C LYS A 413 -29.57 -5.40 -6.09
N GLY A 414 -29.03 -4.21 -6.43
CA GLY A 414 -28.80 -3.13 -5.48
C GLY A 414 -30.09 -2.53 -4.93
N ILE A 415 -31.07 -2.28 -5.80
CA ILE A 415 -32.40 -1.76 -5.42
C ILE A 415 -33.11 -2.75 -4.51
N ILE A 416 -33.18 -4.02 -4.90
CA ILE A 416 -33.80 -5.07 -4.08
C ILE A 416 -33.19 -5.13 -2.68
N LYS A 417 -31.85 -5.11 -2.58
CA LYS A 417 -31.17 -5.09 -1.28
C LYS A 417 -31.46 -3.82 -0.48
N LEU A 418 -31.52 -2.66 -1.16
CA LEU A 418 -31.86 -1.40 -0.50
C LEU A 418 -33.26 -1.45 0.11
N LEU A 419 -34.24 -1.93 -0.66
CA LEU A 419 -35.63 -2.03 -0.22
C LEU A 419 -35.82 -3.03 0.91
N LEU A 420 -35.22 -4.23 0.80
CA LEU A 420 -35.32 -5.28 1.83
C LEU A 420 -34.74 -4.88 3.18
N PHE A 421 -33.65 -4.12 3.18
CA PHE A 421 -32.94 -3.72 4.40
C PHE A 421 -33.13 -2.25 4.76
N PHE A 422 -34.04 -1.54 4.09
CA PHE A 422 -34.27 -0.11 4.32
C PHE A 422 -34.59 0.24 5.79
N PRO A 423 -35.46 -0.48 6.50
CA PRO A 423 -35.72 -0.18 7.91
C PRO A 423 -34.48 -0.29 8.78
N TYR A 424 -33.64 -1.31 8.53
CA TYR A 424 -32.36 -1.49 9.23
C TYR A 424 -31.37 -0.36 8.95
N TYR A 425 -31.25 0.07 7.69
CA TYR A 425 -30.37 1.17 7.32
C TYR A 425 -30.86 2.52 7.89
N LEU A 426 -32.17 2.70 7.93
CA LEU A 426 -32.77 3.89 8.53
C LEU A 426 -32.55 3.94 10.03
N ALA A 427 -32.70 2.82 10.72
CA ALA A 427 -32.41 2.71 12.17
C ALA A 427 -30.93 3.01 12.47
N ASP A 428 -29.99 2.51 11.64
CA ASP A 428 -28.56 2.82 11.77
C ASP A 428 -28.29 4.32 11.59
N PHE A 429 -28.92 4.96 10.61
CA PHE A 429 -28.81 6.40 10.39
C PHE A 429 -29.31 7.22 11.60
N TYR A 430 -30.49 6.88 12.13
CA TYR A 430 -31.02 7.53 13.34
C TYR A 430 -30.15 7.31 14.56
N LYS A 431 -29.56 6.14 14.71
CA LYS A 431 -28.59 5.87 15.77
C LYS A 431 -27.35 6.76 15.66
N GLN A 432 -26.85 6.99 14.46
CA GLN A 432 -25.72 7.91 14.21
C GLN A 432 -26.10 9.37 14.52
N LEU A 433 -27.30 9.80 14.12
CA LEU A 433 -27.80 11.15 14.43
C LEU A 433 -27.96 11.37 15.95
N LYS A 434 -28.52 10.39 16.65
CA LYS A 434 -28.67 10.46 18.12
C LYS A 434 -27.30 10.60 18.79
N PHE A 435 -26.34 9.77 18.38
CA PHE A 435 -24.97 9.86 18.88
C PHE A 435 -24.35 11.24 18.64
N LEU A 436 -24.51 11.81 17.44
CA LEU A 436 -24.02 13.14 17.10
C LEU A 436 -24.59 14.20 18.04
N ASN A 437 -25.92 14.18 18.26
CA ASN A 437 -26.58 15.14 19.13
C ASN A 437 -26.10 15.03 20.59
N GLU A 438 -25.95 13.80 21.10
CA GLU A 438 -25.43 13.56 22.45
C GLU A 438 -23.97 14.02 22.60
N TYR A 439 -23.14 13.75 21.57
CA TYR A 439 -21.75 14.18 21.56
C TYR A 439 -21.63 15.71 21.53
N GLN A 440 -22.38 16.38 20.69
CA GLN A 440 -22.41 17.85 20.62
C GLN A 440 -22.91 18.48 21.93
N ALA A 441 -23.93 17.89 22.55
CA ALA A 441 -24.43 18.34 23.82
C ALA A 441 -23.42 18.23 24.97
N LYS A 442 -22.69 17.11 25.03
CA LYS A 442 -21.66 16.84 26.04
C LYS A 442 -20.36 17.63 25.86
N ASN A 443 -20.10 18.12 24.67
CA ASN A 443 -18.86 18.81 24.33
C ASN A 443 -19.10 20.25 23.86
N LYS A 444 -20.23 20.87 24.26
CA LYS A 444 -20.57 22.27 23.92
C LYS A 444 -19.42 23.23 24.20
N ASP A 445 -18.73 23.05 25.34
CA ASP A 445 -17.64 23.92 25.79
C ASP A 445 -16.26 23.50 25.21
N LYS A 446 -16.19 22.38 24.48
CA LYS A 446 -14.98 21.85 23.85
C LYS A 446 -15.08 21.79 22.32
N VAL A 447 -16.22 22.13 21.77
CA VAL A 447 -16.35 22.39 20.33
C VAL A 447 -15.68 23.72 20.11
N VAL A 448 -14.40 23.73 19.87
CA VAL A 448 -13.72 24.84 19.23
C VAL A 448 -14.53 25.09 17.98
N GLU A 449 -15.16 26.24 17.87
CA GLU A 449 -15.76 26.70 16.63
C GLU A 449 -14.67 26.67 15.59
N PHE A 450 -14.79 25.73 14.71
CA PHE A 450 -13.90 25.60 13.57
C PHE A 450 -14.38 26.62 12.55
N LYS A 451 -13.83 27.85 12.67
CA LYS A 451 -13.88 28.88 11.62
C LYS A 451 -12.89 28.50 10.53
#